data_0e2b78ac92255a8952e8f57a830a9807
#
_entry.id   0e2b78ac92255a8952e8f57a830a9807
#
_cell.length_a   1.000
_cell.length_b   1.000
_cell.length_c   1.000
_cell.angle_alpha   90.00
_cell.angle_beta   90.00
_cell.angle_gamma   90.00
#
_symmetry.space_group_name_H-M   'P 1'
#
loop_
_entity.id
_entity.type
_entity.pdbx_description
1 polymer ?
#
loop_
_entity_poly.entity_id
_entity_poly.type
_entity_poly.pdbx_seq_one_letter_code
_entity_poly.pdbx_strand_id
1 'polypeptide(L)'
;MYRVCAGVLTAFILGTNTSNVDYFHRCCLGVRDLSIPHILDIKPPLHQLVRMLNTHLPQVVFLEVDEQGRSFQTAVDIVVAVPGTIVLGFGPEASDELLAEAKEFGVEDILPAPYLDRDVFVAIQKAIKSPGTQRRPVVAFQPASGGCGSSTIALNVASALANQFNRKVLLVDADLRSSPLPFWFNHDPEPTIVQALEACDDLSEKL
;
A
#
# COMPACT_ATOMS: atom_id res chain seq x y z
N MET A 1 12.86 21.22 5.48
CA MET A 1 11.60 20.55 5.79
C MET A 1 10.95 20.06 4.49
N TYR A 2 10.93 18.78 4.28
CA TYR A 2 10.55 18.12 3.01
C TYR A 2 9.08 17.71 3.01
N ARG A 3 8.37 17.88 1.89
CA ARG A 3 6.95 17.53 1.75
C ARG A 3 6.78 16.28 0.88
N VAL A 4 6.12 15.25 1.40
CA VAL A 4 6.03 13.92 0.74
C VAL A 4 4.95 13.88 -0.33
N CYS A 5 3.75 14.39 -0.04
CA CYS A 5 2.58 14.28 -0.92
C CYS A 5 1.65 15.48 -0.77
N ALA A 6 0.57 15.52 -1.57
CA ALA A 6 -0.52 16.49 -1.41
C ALA A 6 -1.44 16.22 -0.20
N GLY A 7 -1.15 15.19 0.61
CA GLY A 7 -1.90 14.82 1.83
C GLY A 7 -0.95 14.22 2.87
N VAL A 8 -1.46 14.02 4.09
CA VAL A 8 -0.70 13.42 5.18
C VAL A 8 -0.53 11.93 4.92
N LEU A 9 0.73 11.48 4.88
CA LEU A 9 1.09 10.07 4.72
C LEU A 9 1.12 9.42 6.10
N THR A 10 0.44 8.31 6.27
CA THR A 10 0.43 7.56 7.53
C THR A 10 1.47 6.44 7.48
N ALA A 11 2.35 6.41 8.47
CA ALA A 11 3.36 5.38 8.60
C ALA A 11 3.37 4.74 10.00
N PHE A 12 3.82 3.49 10.06
CA PHE A 12 4.13 2.78 11.31
C PHE A 12 5.64 2.55 11.40
N ILE A 13 6.17 2.49 12.62
CA ILE A 13 7.53 2.05 12.88
C ILE A 13 7.47 0.77 13.70
N LEU A 14 8.15 -0.27 13.22
CA LEU A 14 8.30 -1.55 13.90
C LEU A 14 9.78 -1.86 14.11
N GLY A 15 10.15 -2.15 15.35
CA GLY A 15 11.50 -2.57 15.66
C GLY A 15 11.54 -3.28 17.00
N THR A 16 12.72 -3.75 17.38
CA THR A 16 12.96 -4.46 18.65
C THR A 16 14.02 -3.75 19.51
N ASN A 17 14.79 -2.87 18.90
CA ASN A 17 15.78 -2.06 19.59
C ASN A 17 15.22 -0.66 19.85
N THR A 18 14.69 -0.45 21.06
CA THR A 18 14.05 0.82 21.46
C THR A 18 14.93 2.04 21.17
N SER A 19 16.24 1.97 21.42
CA SER A 19 17.14 3.10 21.17
C SER A 19 17.26 3.45 19.68
N ASN A 20 17.32 2.44 18.81
CA ASN A 20 17.39 2.63 17.36
C ASN A 20 16.05 3.12 16.81
N VAL A 21 14.95 2.56 17.28
CA VAL A 21 13.58 2.98 16.95
C VAL A 21 13.35 4.45 17.31
N ASP A 22 13.74 4.86 18.53
CA ASP A 22 13.61 6.25 19.00
C ASP A 22 14.50 7.22 18.20
N TYR A 23 15.69 6.77 17.82
CA TYR A 23 16.58 7.59 16.99
C TYR A 23 15.98 7.78 15.59
N PHE A 24 15.53 6.69 14.97
CA PHE A 24 14.89 6.74 13.65
C PHE A 24 13.61 7.58 13.67
N HIS A 25 12.76 7.40 14.69
CA HIS A 25 11.54 8.21 14.85
C HIS A 25 11.83 9.70 14.90
N ARG A 26 12.85 10.12 15.64
CA ARG A 26 13.26 11.53 15.70
C ARG A 26 13.64 12.10 14.34
N CYS A 27 14.31 11.30 13.50
CA CYS A 27 14.62 11.71 12.12
C CYS A 27 13.35 11.84 11.27
N CYS A 28 12.36 10.96 11.47
CA CYS A 28 11.09 11.05 10.76
C CYS A 28 10.30 12.33 11.08
N LEU A 29 10.44 12.90 12.28
CA LEU A 29 9.77 14.16 12.66
C LEU A 29 10.21 15.37 11.81
N GLY A 30 11.36 15.29 11.14
CA GLY A 30 11.82 16.31 10.18
C GLY A 30 11.09 16.26 8.83
N VAL A 31 10.33 15.20 8.54
CA VAL A 31 9.61 15.00 7.28
C VAL A 31 8.19 15.54 7.40
N ARG A 32 7.85 16.56 6.59
CA ARG A 32 6.48 17.12 6.56
C ARG A 32 5.49 16.14 5.97
N ASP A 33 4.24 16.25 6.43
CA ASP A 33 3.11 15.46 5.94
C ASP A 33 3.32 13.93 6.16
N LEU A 34 4.20 13.55 7.09
CA LEU A 34 4.38 12.20 7.60
C LEU A 34 3.81 12.12 9.01
N SER A 35 2.80 11.27 9.21
CA SER A 35 2.19 10.98 10.50
C SER A 35 2.54 9.56 10.94
N ILE A 36 3.05 9.41 12.14
CA ILE A 36 3.43 8.11 12.72
C ILE A 36 2.60 7.87 13.98
N PRO A 37 1.36 7.38 13.83
CA PRO A 37 0.46 7.16 14.96
C PRO A 37 0.89 5.97 15.83
N HIS A 38 1.67 5.04 15.31
CA HIS A 38 2.09 3.85 16.03
C HIS A 38 3.58 3.58 15.86
N ILE A 39 4.23 3.43 17.00
CA ILE A 39 5.62 3.00 17.13
C ILE A 39 5.60 1.75 18.00
N LEU A 40 6.09 0.65 17.45
CA LEU A 40 6.15 -0.64 18.10
C LEU A 40 7.61 -1.02 18.30
N ASP A 41 8.08 -0.91 19.52
CA ASP A 41 9.42 -1.27 19.99
C ASP A 41 9.51 -2.75 20.45
N ILE A 42 8.39 -3.45 20.36
CA ILE A 42 8.28 -4.88 20.62
C ILE A 42 7.53 -5.50 19.44
N LYS A 43 8.02 -6.63 18.92
CA LYS A 43 7.33 -7.36 17.85
C LYS A 43 6.02 -7.96 18.40
N PRO A 44 4.86 -7.42 18.04
CA PRO A 44 3.59 -7.97 18.49
C PRO A 44 3.35 -9.35 17.83
N PRO A 45 2.52 -10.20 18.42
CA PRO A 45 2.04 -11.41 17.77
C PRO A 45 1.41 -11.09 16.40
N LEU A 46 1.63 -11.94 15.41
CA LEU A 46 1.19 -11.70 14.02
C LEU A 46 -0.28 -11.27 13.92
N HIS A 47 -1.18 -11.94 14.65
CA HIS A 47 -2.61 -11.61 14.62
C HIS A 47 -2.93 -10.18 15.12
N GLN A 48 -2.16 -9.67 16.08
CA GLN A 48 -2.31 -8.30 16.56
C GLN A 48 -1.75 -7.29 15.54
N LEU A 49 -0.58 -7.59 14.97
CA LEU A 49 0.01 -6.77 13.91
C LEU A 49 -0.94 -6.65 12.73
N VAL A 50 -1.45 -7.76 12.22
CA VAL A 50 -2.41 -7.81 11.10
C VAL A 50 -3.67 -7.00 11.43
N ARG A 51 -4.22 -7.15 12.65
CA ARG A 51 -5.38 -6.37 13.08
C ARG A 51 -5.11 -4.87 13.10
N MET A 52 -3.96 -4.45 13.63
CA MET A 52 -3.56 -3.03 13.65
C MET A 52 -3.37 -2.48 12.24
N LEU A 53 -2.68 -3.21 11.37
CA LEU A 53 -2.46 -2.82 9.99
C LEU A 53 -3.78 -2.66 9.23
N ASN A 54 -4.70 -3.62 9.37
CA ASN A 54 -6.01 -3.56 8.73
C ASN A 54 -6.93 -2.47 9.29
N THR A 55 -6.75 -2.08 10.56
CA THR A 55 -7.53 -1.00 11.17
C THR A 55 -7.05 0.37 10.70
N HIS A 56 -5.75 0.57 10.61
CA HIS A 56 -5.15 1.88 10.35
C HIS A 56 -4.70 2.09 8.90
N LEU A 57 -4.56 1.00 8.14
CA LEU A 57 -4.16 0.99 6.72
C LEU A 57 -2.98 1.92 6.43
N PRO A 58 -1.82 1.76 7.11
CA PRO A 58 -0.67 2.63 6.90
C PRO A 58 -0.18 2.52 5.46
N GLN A 59 0.24 3.66 4.89
CA GLN A 59 0.80 3.67 3.55
C GLN A 59 2.26 3.22 3.54
N VAL A 60 2.97 3.46 4.65
CA VAL A 60 4.36 3.05 4.83
C VAL A 60 4.52 2.33 6.16
N VAL A 61 5.30 1.28 6.16
CA VAL A 61 5.77 0.64 7.39
C VAL A 61 7.29 0.67 7.37
N PHE A 62 7.88 1.33 8.35
CA PHE A 62 9.31 1.25 8.60
C PHE A 62 9.60 0.05 9.49
N LEU A 63 10.43 -0.86 9.00
CA LEU A 63 10.78 -2.10 9.67
C LEU A 63 12.27 -2.11 10.02
N GLU A 64 12.57 -2.29 11.29
CA GLU A 64 13.96 -2.46 11.70
C GLU A 64 14.53 -3.75 11.11
N VAL A 65 15.64 -3.62 10.39
CA VAL A 65 16.36 -4.73 9.77
C VAL A 65 17.63 -4.98 10.55
N ASP A 66 17.82 -6.23 10.99
CA ASP A 66 19.06 -6.71 11.55
C ASP A 66 19.97 -7.30 10.45
N GLU A 67 21.26 -7.40 10.74
CA GLU A 67 22.25 -7.97 9.81
C GLU A 67 21.95 -9.41 9.36
N GLN A 68 21.08 -10.12 10.07
CA GLN A 68 20.71 -11.50 9.80
C GLN A 68 19.38 -11.63 9.04
N GLY A 69 18.73 -10.53 8.65
CA GLY A 69 17.49 -10.55 7.89
C GLY A 69 16.29 -11.20 8.60
N ARG A 70 16.35 -11.40 9.93
CA ARG A 70 15.28 -12.07 10.70
C ARG A 70 13.95 -11.35 10.65
N SER A 71 13.98 -10.08 10.32
CA SER A 71 12.77 -9.22 10.18
C SER A 71 12.07 -9.40 8.82
N PHE A 72 12.71 -10.00 7.81
CA PHE A 72 12.14 -10.10 6.47
C PHE A 72 10.83 -10.88 6.41
N GLN A 73 10.69 -11.94 7.23
CA GLN A 73 9.40 -12.64 7.32
C GLN A 73 8.29 -11.71 7.78
N THR A 74 8.58 -10.74 8.65
CA THR A 74 7.59 -9.73 9.07
C THR A 74 7.22 -8.81 7.92
N ALA A 75 8.15 -8.50 7.00
CA ALA A 75 7.84 -7.72 5.80
C ALA A 75 6.83 -8.46 4.90
N VAL A 76 7.03 -9.76 4.67
CA VAL A 76 6.07 -10.59 3.93
C VAL A 76 4.70 -10.56 4.59
N ASP A 77 4.64 -10.76 5.92
CA ASP A 77 3.40 -10.76 6.68
C ASP A 77 2.65 -9.41 6.53
N ILE A 78 3.38 -8.29 6.51
CA ILE A 78 2.83 -6.94 6.31
C ILE A 78 2.25 -6.78 4.90
N VAL A 79 3.03 -7.15 3.87
CA VAL A 79 2.63 -7.01 2.46
C VAL A 79 1.40 -7.86 2.15
N VAL A 80 1.35 -9.08 2.71
CA VAL A 80 0.19 -9.98 2.56
C VAL A 80 -1.04 -9.44 3.31
N ALA A 81 -0.85 -8.92 4.53
CA ALA A 81 -1.97 -8.42 5.34
C ALA A 81 -2.59 -7.14 4.78
N VAL A 82 -1.78 -6.25 4.22
CA VAL A 82 -2.23 -4.97 3.65
C VAL A 82 -1.54 -4.74 2.30
N PRO A 83 -2.08 -5.31 1.22
CA PRO A 83 -1.53 -5.14 -0.11
C PRO A 83 -1.40 -3.66 -0.50
N GLY A 84 -0.26 -3.29 -1.06
CA GLY A 84 0.07 -1.91 -1.44
C GLY A 84 0.61 -1.04 -0.29
N THR A 85 0.85 -1.59 0.90
CA THR A 85 1.67 -0.94 1.92
C THR A 85 3.13 -1.02 1.52
N ILE A 86 3.83 0.11 1.57
CA ILE A 86 5.25 0.21 1.30
C ILE A 86 6.00 -0.24 2.56
N VAL A 87 6.90 -1.20 2.44
CA VAL A 87 7.80 -1.57 3.54
C VAL A 87 9.19 -1.00 3.25
N LEU A 88 9.68 -0.16 4.14
CA LEU A 88 11.03 0.39 4.12
C LEU A 88 11.81 -0.12 5.33
N GLY A 89 12.97 -0.71 5.08
CA GLY A 89 13.88 -1.11 6.13
C GLY A 89 14.62 0.08 6.76
N PHE A 90 15.03 -0.03 8.00
CA PHE A 90 16.01 0.82 8.63
C PHE A 90 16.93 -0.01 9.54
N GLY A 91 18.22 0.26 9.54
CA GLY A 91 19.18 -0.56 10.29
C GLY A 91 20.59 0.04 10.34
N PRO A 92 21.53 -0.62 11.06
CA PRO A 92 22.89 -0.11 11.24
C PRO A 92 23.68 -0.08 9.93
N GLU A 93 23.46 -1.06 9.06
CA GLU A 93 24.13 -1.19 7.76
C GLU A 93 23.12 -1.65 6.69
N ALA A 94 23.40 -1.27 5.43
CA ALA A 94 22.69 -1.76 4.26
C ALA A 94 23.74 -2.15 3.21
N SER A 95 24.13 -3.42 3.18
CA SER A 95 24.94 -3.95 2.07
C SER A 95 24.06 -4.18 0.84
N ASP A 96 24.67 -4.16 -0.35
CA ASP A 96 23.93 -4.43 -1.60
C ASP A 96 23.33 -5.85 -1.59
N GLU A 97 23.98 -6.80 -0.93
CA GLU A 97 23.50 -8.18 -0.77
C GLU A 97 22.26 -8.23 0.12
N LEU A 98 22.31 -7.57 1.28
CA LEU A 98 21.17 -7.48 2.20
C LEU A 98 19.98 -6.77 1.55
N LEU A 99 20.23 -5.73 0.77
CA LEU A 99 19.18 -5.02 0.04
C LEU A 99 18.56 -5.88 -1.07
N ALA A 100 19.37 -6.68 -1.77
CA ALA A 100 18.87 -7.59 -2.80
C ALA A 100 17.98 -8.67 -2.17
N GLU A 101 18.40 -9.28 -1.06
CA GLU A 101 17.60 -10.23 -0.30
C GLU A 101 16.32 -9.59 0.23
N ALA A 102 16.40 -8.42 0.86
CA ALA A 102 15.25 -7.71 1.41
C ALA A 102 14.14 -7.45 0.37
N LYS A 103 14.52 -7.17 -0.88
CA LYS A 103 13.57 -6.95 -1.98
C LYS A 103 12.78 -8.20 -2.33
N GLU A 104 13.35 -9.38 -2.23
CA GLU A 104 12.64 -10.65 -2.44
C GLU A 104 11.52 -10.86 -1.40
N PHE A 105 11.66 -10.25 -0.22
CA PHE A 105 10.68 -10.29 0.86
C PHE A 105 9.74 -9.06 0.89
N GLY A 106 9.80 -8.21 -0.15
CA GLY A 106 8.90 -7.06 -0.28
C GLY A 106 9.34 -5.79 0.46
N VAL A 107 10.60 -5.70 0.88
CA VAL A 107 11.21 -4.46 1.39
C VAL A 107 11.73 -3.65 0.21
N GLU A 108 11.23 -2.45 0.00
CA GLU A 108 11.57 -1.62 -1.17
C GLU A 108 12.97 -1.01 -1.12
N ASP A 109 13.42 -0.61 0.07
CA ASP A 109 14.73 -0.02 0.31
C ASP A 109 15.11 -0.16 1.79
N ILE A 110 16.41 -0.05 2.12
CA ILE A 110 16.91 -0.03 3.50
C ILE A 110 17.65 1.27 3.74
N LEU A 111 17.28 1.96 4.81
CA LEU A 111 17.91 3.18 5.27
C LEU A 111 19.03 2.83 6.27
N PRO A 112 20.31 3.05 5.92
CA PRO A 112 21.41 2.83 6.85
C PRO A 112 21.53 3.97 7.88
N ALA A 113 22.02 3.64 9.06
CA ALA A 113 22.45 4.65 10.03
C ALA A 113 23.77 5.34 9.55
N PRO A 114 24.00 6.62 9.87
CA PRO A 114 23.15 7.55 10.61
C PRO A 114 21.96 8.05 9.78
N TYR A 115 20.76 8.02 10.37
CA TYR A 115 19.54 8.44 9.68
C TYR A 115 19.45 9.95 9.58
N LEU A 116 19.05 10.44 8.39
CA LEU A 116 18.75 11.85 8.16
C LEU A 116 17.32 12.00 7.63
N ASP A 117 16.65 13.07 8.01
CA ASP A 117 15.28 13.40 7.55
C ASP A 117 15.18 13.44 6.02
N ARG A 118 16.23 13.94 5.36
CA ARG A 118 16.32 13.97 3.89
C ARG A 118 16.32 12.57 3.28
N ASP A 119 17.01 11.62 3.90
CA ASP A 119 17.14 10.27 3.36
C ASP A 119 15.83 9.50 3.53
N VAL A 120 15.16 9.68 4.68
CA VAL A 120 13.79 9.18 4.90
C VAL A 120 12.84 9.72 3.84
N PHE A 121 12.88 11.03 3.58
CA PHE A 121 12.06 11.66 2.54
C PHE A 121 12.33 11.08 1.15
N VAL A 122 13.60 10.93 0.76
CA VAL A 122 14.00 10.41 -0.55
C VAL A 122 13.56 8.95 -0.72
N ALA A 123 13.76 8.11 0.31
CA ALA A 123 13.34 6.72 0.28
C ALA A 123 11.82 6.58 0.09
N ILE A 124 11.03 7.35 0.84
CA ILE A 124 9.57 7.39 0.67
C ILE A 124 9.19 7.80 -0.75
N GLN A 125 9.79 8.88 -1.27
CA GLN A 125 9.49 9.38 -2.63
C GLN A 125 9.84 8.37 -3.71
N LYS A 126 10.95 7.65 -3.57
CA LYS A 126 11.38 6.60 -4.48
C LYS A 126 10.42 5.42 -4.44
N ALA A 127 10.06 4.96 -3.24
CA ALA A 127 9.16 3.84 -3.04
C ALA A 127 7.74 4.11 -3.55
N ILE A 128 7.19 5.32 -3.34
CA ILE A 128 5.86 5.71 -3.87
C ILE A 128 5.85 5.68 -5.42
N LYS A 129 6.99 5.97 -6.06
CA LYS A 129 7.11 5.98 -7.53
C LYS A 129 7.43 4.60 -8.11
N SER A 130 7.77 3.63 -7.28
CA SER A 130 8.06 2.26 -7.71
C SER A 130 6.81 1.62 -8.34
N PRO A 131 6.94 0.97 -9.50
CA PRO A 131 5.79 0.37 -10.20
C PRO A 131 5.02 -0.68 -9.37
N GLY A 132 5.70 -1.35 -8.44
CA GLY A 132 5.11 -2.37 -7.55
C GLY A 132 4.28 -1.79 -6.40
N THR A 133 4.55 -0.57 -5.99
CA THR A 133 3.96 0.06 -4.78
C THR A 133 2.84 1.05 -5.09
N GLN A 134 2.52 1.27 -6.35
CA GLN A 134 1.38 2.13 -6.70
C GLN A 134 0.08 1.49 -6.19
N ARG A 135 -0.38 1.93 -5.02
CA ARG A 135 -1.75 1.65 -4.58
C ARG A 135 -2.69 2.09 -5.70
N ARG A 136 -3.38 1.12 -6.28
CA ARG A 136 -4.47 1.41 -7.19
C ARG A 136 -5.66 1.84 -6.33
N PRO A 137 -6.05 3.13 -6.31
CA PRO A 137 -7.14 3.58 -5.46
C PRO A 137 -8.42 2.83 -5.87
N VAL A 138 -9.11 2.29 -4.89
CA VAL A 138 -10.45 1.71 -5.07
C VAL A 138 -11.46 2.76 -4.64
N VAL A 139 -12.35 3.12 -5.55
CA VAL A 139 -13.45 4.05 -5.28
C VAL A 139 -14.76 3.27 -5.35
N ALA A 140 -15.47 3.19 -4.23
CA ALA A 140 -16.78 2.54 -4.15
C ALA A 140 -17.89 3.58 -4.27
N PHE A 141 -18.87 3.30 -5.14
CA PHE A 141 -20.10 4.08 -5.28
C PHE A 141 -21.25 3.28 -4.69
N GLN A 142 -21.73 3.70 -3.53
CA GLN A 142 -22.83 3.03 -2.85
C GLN A 142 -24.10 3.87 -2.98
N PRO A 143 -25.23 3.32 -3.47
CA PRO A 143 -26.47 4.02 -3.55
C PRO A 143 -27.06 4.29 -2.16
N ALA A 144 -27.52 5.50 -1.90
CA ALA A 144 -28.29 5.82 -0.70
C ALA A 144 -29.73 5.34 -0.82
N SER A 145 -30.26 5.25 -2.04
CA SER A 145 -31.58 4.72 -2.38
C SER A 145 -31.61 4.22 -3.81
N GLY A 146 -32.57 3.36 -4.15
CA GLY A 146 -32.78 2.93 -5.54
C GLY A 146 -33.00 4.13 -6.48
N GLY A 147 -32.36 4.12 -7.64
CA GLY A 147 -32.50 5.15 -8.67
C GLY A 147 -31.76 6.45 -8.41
N CYS A 148 -30.90 6.55 -7.38
CA CYS A 148 -30.13 7.77 -7.09
C CYS A 148 -28.99 8.07 -8.07
N GLY A 149 -28.77 7.22 -9.09
CA GLY A 149 -27.79 7.45 -10.15
C GLY A 149 -26.37 7.02 -9.83
N SER A 150 -26.12 6.22 -8.78
CA SER A 150 -24.78 5.79 -8.38
C SER A 150 -24.02 5.09 -9.50
N SER A 151 -24.64 4.16 -10.23
CA SER A 151 -24.04 3.49 -11.39
C SER A 151 -23.71 4.46 -12.52
N THR A 152 -24.58 5.42 -12.78
CA THR A 152 -24.34 6.48 -13.79
C THR A 152 -23.15 7.34 -13.40
N ILE A 153 -23.04 7.73 -12.12
CA ILE A 153 -21.89 8.52 -11.62
C ILE A 153 -20.61 7.69 -11.69
N ALA A 154 -20.64 6.42 -11.26
CA ALA A 154 -19.48 5.52 -11.31
C ALA A 154 -18.94 5.40 -12.74
N LEU A 155 -19.83 5.17 -13.71
CA LEU A 155 -19.47 5.06 -15.12
C LEU A 155 -18.85 6.36 -15.67
N ASN A 156 -19.47 7.50 -15.39
CA ASN A 156 -18.95 8.79 -15.87
C ASN A 156 -17.61 9.14 -15.25
N VAL A 157 -17.41 8.86 -13.95
CA VAL A 157 -16.12 9.07 -13.29
C VAL A 157 -15.05 8.14 -13.87
N ALA A 158 -15.36 6.86 -14.07
CA ALA A 158 -14.45 5.91 -14.69
C ALA A 158 -14.05 6.36 -16.11
N SER A 159 -15.03 6.77 -16.91
CA SER A 159 -14.82 7.29 -18.27
C SER A 159 -13.96 8.56 -18.28
N ALA A 160 -14.21 9.49 -17.39
CA ALA A 160 -13.41 10.71 -17.26
C ALA A 160 -11.97 10.41 -16.87
N LEU A 161 -11.76 9.52 -15.90
CA LEU A 161 -10.41 9.10 -15.48
C LEU A 161 -9.64 8.43 -16.63
N ALA A 162 -10.30 7.58 -17.41
CA ALA A 162 -9.69 6.92 -18.55
C ALA A 162 -9.37 7.90 -19.68
N ASN A 163 -10.34 8.72 -20.11
CA ASN A 163 -10.22 9.52 -21.32
C ASN A 163 -9.54 10.88 -21.09
N GLN A 164 -9.84 11.57 -19.97
CA GLN A 164 -9.29 12.90 -19.72
C GLN A 164 -7.97 12.86 -18.97
N PHE A 165 -7.81 11.88 -18.06
CA PHE A 165 -6.62 11.76 -17.23
C PHE A 165 -5.69 10.64 -17.67
N ASN A 166 -5.99 9.92 -18.75
CA ASN A 166 -5.21 8.82 -19.32
C ASN A 166 -4.82 7.75 -18.27
N ARG A 167 -5.76 7.42 -17.37
CA ARG A 167 -5.56 6.42 -16.33
C ARG A 167 -6.10 5.06 -16.80
N LYS A 168 -5.40 3.98 -16.45
CA LYS A 168 -5.98 2.63 -16.57
C LYS A 168 -7.03 2.47 -15.47
N VAL A 169 -8.27 2.19 -15.85
CA VAL A 169 -9.41 2.08 -14.92
C VAL A 169 -10.05 0.71 -15.12
N LEU A 170 -10.25 0.00 -14.01
CA LEU A 170 -11.10 -1.18 -13.95
C LEU A 170 -12.45 -0.75 -13.33
N LEU A 171 -13.52 -0.86 -14.06
CA LEU A 171 -14.88 -0.66 -13.55
C LEU A 171 -15.46 -2.04 -13.17
N VAL A 172 -15.77 -2.21 -11.89
CA VAL A 172 -16.34 -3.44 -11.35
C VAL A 172 -17.80 -3.19 -10.99
N ASP A 173 -18.70 -3.98 -11.57
CA ASP A 173 -20.10 -3.98 -11.19
C ASP A 173 -20.34 -5.03 -10.11
N ALA A 174 -20.68 -4.56 -8.92
CA ALA A 174 -20.99 -5.41 -7.76
C ALA A 174 -22.49 -5.68 -7.60
N ASP A 175 -23.35 -5.18 -8.49
CA ASP A 175 -24.76 -5.54 -8.52
C ASP A 175 -24.97 -6.86 -9.29
N LEU A 176 -24.86 -7.97 -8.58
CA LEU A 176 -24.96 -9.31 -9.16
C LEU A 176 -26.39 -9.70 -9.65
N ARG A 177 -27.40 -8.87 -9.39
CA ARG A 177 -28.79 -9.20 -9.68
C ARG A 177 -29.43 -8.37 -10.78
N SER A 178 -29.07 -7.09 -10.87
CA SER A 178 -29.81 -6.14 -11.73
C SER A 178 -28.89 -5.07 -12.31
N SER A 179 -27.67 -5.45 -12.68
CA SER A 179 -26.70 -4.54 -13.27
C SER A 179 -27.25 -3.88 -14.55
N PRO A 180 -27.25 -2.55 -14.66
CA PRO A 180 -27.57 -1.85 -15.91
C PRO A 180 -26.37 -1.72 -16.86
N LEU A 181 -25.13 -1.96 -16.38
CA LEU A 181 -23.92 -1.68 -17.15
C LEU A 181 -23.82 -2.49 -18.44
N PRO A 182 -24.06 -3.82 -18.47
CA PRO A 182 -24.01 -4.59 -19.73
C PRO A 182 -24.95 -4.02 -20.79
N PHE A 183 -26.15 -3.63 -20.37
CA PHE A 183 -27.12 -3.02 -21.28
C PHE A 183 -26.64 -1.68 -21.84
N TRP A 184 -26.03 -0.81 -21.03
CA TRP A 184 -25.54 0.49 -21.47
C TRP A 184 -24.35 0.39 -22.42
N PHE A 185 -23.51 -0.63 -22.24
CA PHE A 185 -22.37 -0.90 -23.14
C PHE A 185 -22.75 -1.73 -24.36
N ASN A 186 -23.97 -2.26 -24.44
CA ASN A 186 -24.39 -3.22 -25.45
C ASN A 186 -23.36 -4.36 -25.63
N HIS A 187 -22.91 -4.89 -24.51
CA HIS A 187 -21.84 -5.87 -24.42
C HIS A 187 -22.20 -6.98 -23.43
N ASP A 188 -22.02 -8.22 -23.85
CA ASP A 188 -22.10 -9.34 -22.91
C ASP A 188 -20.79 -9.39 -22.10
N PRO A 189 -20.86 -9.27 -20.76
CA PRO A 189 -19.68 -9.25 -19.95
C PRO A 189 -19.06 -10.66 -19.89
N GLU A 190 -17.92 -10.83 -20.51
CA GLU A 190 -17.06 -11.98 -20.33
C GLU A 190 -15.61 -11.51 -20.12
N PRO A 191 -14.96 -11.94 -19.04
CA PRO A 191 -15.48 -12.76 -17.92
C PRO A 191 -16.38 -11.98 -16.97
N THR A 192 -17.34 -12.68 -16.39
CA THR A 192 -18.16 -12.16 -15.28
C THR A 192 -17.35 -12.10 -13.98
N ILE A 193 -17.78 -11.27 -13.00
CA ILE A 193 -17.13 -11.22 -11.68
C ILE A 193 -17.15 -12.60 -10.99
N VAL A 194 -18.14 -13.42 -11.23
CA VAL A 194 -18.22 -14.78 -10.67
C VAL A 194 -17.10 -15.64 -11.26
N GLN A 195 -16.95 -15.63 -12.59
CA GLN A 195 -15.86 -16.35 -13.26
C GLN A 195 -14.48 -15.83 -12.86
N ALA A 196 -14.34 -14.51 -12.65
CA ALA A 196 -13.10 -13.92 -12.17
C ALA A 196 -12.78 -14.37 -10.73
N LEU A 197 -13.78 -14.50 -9.85
CA LEU A 197 -13.59 -15.00 -8.48
C LEU A 197 -13.28 -16.50 -8.45
N GLU A 198 -13.89 -17.30 -9.34
CA GLU A 198 -13.58 -18.71 -9.47
C GLU A 198 -12.17 -18.98 -10.00
N ALA A 199 -11.64 -18.06 -10.81
CA ALA A 199 -10.30 -18.11 -11.37
C ALA A 199 -9.25 -17.32 -10.52
N CYS A 200 -9.55 -17.07 -9.24
CA CYS A 200 -8.72 -16.18 -8.38
C CYS A 200 -7.25 -16.61 -8.27
N ASP A 201 -6.97 -17.90 -8.37
CA ASP A 201 -5.61 -18.43 -8.32
C ASP A 201 -4.81 -18.14 -9.62
N ASP A 202 -5.51 -17.77 -10.72
CA ASP A 202 -4.96 -17.53 -12.05
C ASP A 202 -5.02 -16.04 -12.48
N LEU A 203 -5.51 -15.15 -11.61
CA LEU A 203 -5.72 -13.72 -11.93
C LEU A 203 -4.43 -12.92 -12.17
N SER A 204 -3.29 -13.43 -11.71
CA SER A 204 -1.99 -12.78 -11.92
C SER A 204 -1.53 -12.79 -13.38
N GLU A 205 -2.03 -13.70 -14.22
CA GLU A 205 -1.61 -13.84 -15.62
C GLU A 205 -2.56 -13.18 -16.64
N LYS A 206 -3.80 -12.82 -16.24
CA LYS A 206 -4.85 -12.39 -17.18
C LYS A 206 -5.34 -10.94 -17.02
N LEU A 207 -4.80 -10.19 -16.05
CA LEU A 207 -5.05 -8.76 -15.83
C LEU A 207 -3.80 -7.92 -16.10
#